data_aaca0f1e2fe151a4b34350aab68405ed
#
_entry.id   aaca0f1e2fe151a4b34350aab68405ed
#
_cell.length_a   1.000
_cell.length_b   1.000
_cell.length_c   1.000
_cell.angle_alpha   90.00
_cell.angle_beta   90.00
_cell.angle_gamma   90.00
#
_symmetry.space_group_name_H-M   'P 1'
#
loop_
_entity.id
_entity.type
_entity.pdbx_description
1 polymer ?
#
loop_
_entity_poly.entity_id
_entity_poly.type
_entity_poly.pdbx_seq_one_letter_code
_entity_poly.pdbx_strand_id
1 'polypeptide(L)'
;MKHLRIFSWLLCCSLLVLTLASCEEKEPDLTKKEMDSRLLGTWKQINSNISENKKLIFMSNGDIIGYDFVPGGKKRVFYTENNCHLFVFVKGLGIKLSNWTYEHYYKIDGNKLTLWYSLNEMNSNNPDCLIFQKEN
;
A
#
# COMPACT_ATOMS: atom_id res chain seq x y z
N MET A 1 1.06 -54.82 4.03
CA MET A 1 0.45 -53.87 3.09
C MET A 1 -0.37 -52.73 3.76
N LYS A 2 -0.95 -52.94 4.92
CA LYS A 2 -1.66 -51.85 5.63
C LYS A 2 -0.75 -50.72 6.11
N HIS A 3 0.51 -50.99 6.43
CA HIS A 3 1.45 -49.96 6.89
C HIS A 3 1.94 -49.02 5.78
N LEU A 4 1.98 -49.46 4.51
CA LEU A 4 2.39 -48.60 3.39
C LEU A 4 1.36 -47.53 3.04
N ARG A 5 0.06 -47.82 3.27
CA ARG A 5 -1.03 -46.83 3.03
C ARG A 5 -1.07 -45.73 4.08
N ILE A 6 -0.72 -46.04 5.31
CA ILE A 6 -0.66 -45.07 6.41
C ILE A 6 0.51 -44.11 6.21
N PHE A 7 1.65 -44.61 5.76
CA PHE A 7 2.83 -43.80 5.44
C PHE A 7 2.56 -42.81 4.29
N SER A 8 1.82 -43.27 3.25
CA SER A 8 1.46 -42.42 2.13
C SER A 8 0.49 -41.28 2.54
N TRP A 9 -0.42 -41.54 3.49
CA TRP A 9 -1.33 -40.52 4.00
C TRP A 9 -0.61 -39.50 4.89
N LEU A 10 0.31 -39.93 5.72
CA LEU A 10 1.13 -39.05 6.56
C LEU A 10 2.07 -38.17 5.71
N LEU A 11 2.62 -38.70 4.62
CA LEU A 11 3.45 -37.93 3.71
C LEU A 11 2.65 -36.87 2.92
N CYS A 12 1.42 -37.22 2.51
CA CYS A 12 0.52 -36.24 1.86
C CYS A 12 0.09 -35.13 2.81
N CYS A 13 -0.21 -35.45 4.07
CA CYS A 13 -0.58 -34.44 5.06
C CYS A 13 0.58 -33.51 5.42
N SER A 14 1.82 -34.03 5.47
CA SER A 14 3.01 -33.20 5.72
C SER A 14 3.36 -32.28 4.55
N LEU A 15 3.11 -32.72 3.32
CA LEU A 15 3.28 -31.89 2.11
C LEU A 15 2.20 -30.79 2.01
N LEU A 16 0.97 -31.07 2.46
CA LEU A 16 -0.12 -30.07 2.49
C LEU A 16 0.12 -28.97 3.54
N VAL A 17 0.79 -29.27 4.64
CA VAL A 17 1.10 -28.27 5.68
C VAL A 17 2.22 -27.33 5.22
N LEU A 18 3.12 -27.78 4.36
CA LEU A 18 4.21 -26.96 3.81
C LEU A 18 3.75 -25.95 2.73
N THR A 19 2.55 -26.12 2.17
CA THR A 19 1.99 -25.18 1.18
C THR A 19 1.19 -24.04 1.77
N LEU A 20 1.00 -24.03 3.09
CA LEU A 20 0.38 -22.93 3.84
C LEU A 20 1.41 -21.91 4.37
N ALA A 21 2.64 -21.92 3.86
CA ALA A 21 3.53 -20.81 4.04
C ALA A 21 2.88 -19.59 3.36
N SER A 22 2.18 -18.78 4.14
CA SER A 22 1.56 -17.54 3.67
C SER A 22 2.61 -16.74 2.92
N CYS A 23 2.32 -16.38 1.66
CA CYS A 23 3.12 -15.44 0.90
C CYS A 23 2.94 -14.05 1.55
N GLU A 24 3.66 -13.81 2.63
CA GLU A 24 3.72 -12.49 3.22
C GLU A 24 4.55 -11.60 2.31
N GLU A 25 4.02 -10.45 1.90
CA GLU A 25 4.77 -9.48 1.11
C GLU A 25 5.99 -8.99 1.91
N LYS A 26 7.14 -8.97 1.24
CA LYS A 26 8.37 -8.43 1.83
C LYS A 26 8.38 -6.92 1.76
N GLU A 27 8.93 -6.29 2.81
CA GLU A 27 9.19 -4.85 2.81
C GLU A 27 10.06 -4.48 1.59
N PRO A 28 9.67 -3.47 0.80
CA PRO A 28 10.41 -3.08 -0.38
C PRO A 28 11.78 -2.48 -0.01
N ASP A 29 12.79 -2.78 -0.79
CA ASP A 29 14.08 -2.09 -0.73
C ASP A 29 13.96 -0.74 -1.43
N LEU A 30 13.73 0.32 -0.64
CA LEU A 30 13.50 1.67 -1.15
C LEU A 30 14.73 2.25 -1.87
N THR A 31 15.95 1.71 -1.65
CA THR A 31 17.15 2.15 -2.35
C THR A 31 17.11 1.81 -3.85
N LYS A 32 16.25 0.84 -4.24
CA LYS A 32 16.05 0.37 -5.61
C LYS A 32 14.72 0.84 -6.21
N LYS A 33 13.99 1.71 -5.50
CA LYS A 33 12.69 2.21 -5.92
C LYS A 33 12.76 3.68 -6.29
N GLU A 34 11.91 4.07 -7.22
CA GLU A 34 11.73 5.48 -7.57
C GLU A 34 10.90 6.19 -6.49
N MET A 35 11.17 7.46 -6.31
CA MET A 35 10.41 8.33 -5.43
C MET A 35 10.20 9.66 -6.11
N ASP A 36 8.95 9.97 -6.44
CA ASP A 36 8.61 11.28 -7.01
C ASP A 36 8.78 12.39 -5.97
N SER A 37 9.82 13.20 -6.11
CA SER A 37 10.13 14.28 -5.17
C SER A 37 9.03 15.33 -5.05
N ARG A 38 8.14 15.45 -6.04
CA ARG A 38 7.00 16.38 -6.02
C ARG A 38 5.97 16.01 -4.94
N LEU A 39 5.90 14.71 -4.56
CA LEU A 39 5.04 14.23 -3.48
C LEU A 39 5.54 14.68 -2.10
N LEU A 40 6.84 14.92 -1.93
CA LEU A 40 7.41 15.23 -0.61
C LEU A 40 6.75 16.45 0.04
N GLY A 41 6.44 16.33 1.32
CA GLY A 41 5.81 17.36 2.13
C GLY A 41 4.44 16.96 2.67
N THR A 42 3.71 17.95 3.13
CA THR A 42 2.39 17.78 3.78
C THR A 42 1.28 18.14 2.80
N TRP A 43 0.30 17.24 2.69
CA TRP A 43 -0.86 17.38 1.83
C TRP A 43 -2.14 17.26 2.65
N LYS A 44 -2.99 18.28 2.62
CA LYS A 44 -4.28 18.32 3.32
C LYS A 44 -5.40 17.93 2.38
N GLN A 45 -6.24 16.96 2.78
CA GLN A 45 -7.41 16.57 2.00
C GLN A 45 -8.46 17.72 2.00
N ILE A 46 -8.97 18.04 0.81
CA ILE A 46 -9.92 19.17 0.62
C ILE A 46 -11.31 18.73 0.15
N ASN A 47 -11.51 17.49 -0.28
CA ASN A 47 -12.80 16.98 -0.75
C ASN A 47 -13.43 15.96 0.21
N SER A 48 -13.08 15.99 1.50
CA SER A 48 -13.70 15.15 2.52
C SER A 48 -14.93 15.86 3.11
N ASN A 49 -16.06 15.16 3.13
CA ASN A 49 -17.27 15.61 3.85
C ASN A 49 -17.17 15.38 5.37
N ILE A 50 -16.11 14.75 5.82
CA ILE A 50 -15.82 14.49 7.24
C ILE A 50 -15.00 15.67 7.75
N SER A 51 -15.39 16.26 8.86
CA SER A 51 -14.76 17.42 9.49
C SER A 51 -13.30 17.19 9.96
N GLU A 52 -12.77 16.00 9.78
CA GLU A 52 -11.40 15.69 10.09
C GLU A 52 -10.47 16.11 8.93
N ASN A 53 -9.58 17.04 9.24
CA ASN A 53 -8.52 17.50 8.35
C ASN A 53 -7.49 16.37 8.13
N LYS A 54 -7.82 15.41 7.27
CA LYS A 54 -6.87 14.33 6.93
C LYS A 54 -5.66 14.90 6.19
N LYS A 55 -4.49 14.55 6.69
CA LYS A 55 -3.23 14.95 6.09
C LYS A 55 -2.42 13.73 5.71
N LEU A 56 -1.79 13.77 4.54
CA LEU A 56 -0.74 12.85 4.12
C LEU A 56 0.59 13.58 4.21
N ILE A 57 1.57 12.97 4.84
CA ILE A 57 2.93 13.49 4.90
C ILE A 57 3.86 12.47 4.25
N PHE A 58 4.47 12.87 3.13
CA PHE A 58 5.46 12.09 2.42
C PHE A 58 6.85 12.56 2.82
N MET A 59 7.63 11.67 3.41
CA MET A 59 8.97 11.98 3.92
C MET A 59 10.06 11.51 2.95
N SER A 60 11.18 12.20 2.92
CA SER A 60 12.30 11.89 2.01
C SER A 60 12.97 10.54 2.28
N ASN A 61 12.79 9.96 3.48
CA ASN A 61 13.24 8.61 3.81
C ASN A 61 12.29 7.50 3.31
N GLY A 62 11.18 7.86 2.67
CA GLY A 62 10.17 6.94 2.17
C GLY A 62 9.03 6.66 3.15
N ASP A 63 9.03 7.22 4.37
CA ASP A 63 7.90 7.07 5.28
C ASP A 63 6.71 7.90 4.79
N ILE A 64 5.50 7.37 5.01
CA ILE A 64 4.25 8.10 4.80
C ILE A 64 3.43 8.11 6.09
N ILE A 65 2.99 9.28 6.51
CA ILE A 65 2.18 9.50 7.72
C ILE A 65 0.78 9.91 7.31
N GLY A 66 -0.23 9.49 8.09
CA GLY A 66 -1.63 9.83 7.84
C GLY A 66 -2.31 9.00 6.75
N TYR A 67 -1.67 7.94 6.29
CA TYR A 67 -2.29 6.97 5.38
C TYR A 67 -3.21 6.03 6.16
N ASP A 68 -4.39 6.52 6.51
CA ASP A 68 -5.35 5.81 7.38
C ASP A 68 -6.50 5.16 6.59
N PHE A 69 -6.30 4.93 5.29
CA PHE A 69 -7.28 4.25 4.43
C PHE A 69 -7.42 2.77 4.74
N VAL A 70 -6.48 2.21 5.51
CA VAL A 70 -6.48 0.82 5.94
C VAL A 70 -6.27 0.74 7.44
N PRO A 71 -6.98 -0.15 8.14
CA PRO A 71 -6.83 -0.33 9.57
C PRO A 71 -5.50 -1.01 9.91
N GLY A 72 -4.89 -0.58 10.99
CA GLY A 72 -3.71 -1.23 11.56
C GLY A 72 -2.39 -0.89 10.84
N GLY A 73 -1.36 -1.65 11.16
CA GLY A 73 -0.01 -1.48 10.60
C GLY A 73 0.92 -0.62 11.47
N LYS A 74 2.17 -1.09 11.59
CA LYS A 74 3.20 -0.41 12.41
C LYS A 74 4.03 0.57 11.62
N LYS A 75 4.24 0.29 10.33
CA LYS A 75 5.10 1.07 9.44
C LYS A 75 4.44 1.17 8.08
N ARG A 76 4.50 2.34 7.50
CA ARG A 76 4.02 2.61 6.15
C ARG A 76 5.10 3.32 5.38
N VAL A 77 5.47 2.76 4.25
CA VAL A 77 6.45 3.35 3.33
C VAL A 77 5.87 3.46 1.94
N PHE A 78 6.34 4.42 1.17
CA PHE A 78 5.88 4.63 -0.19
C PHE A 78 7.03 4.61 -1.18
N TYR A 79 6.71 4.30 -2.41
CA TYR A 79 7.53 4.49 -3.60
C TYR A 79 6.64 4.75 -4.81
N THR A 80 7.21 5.17 -5.90
CA THR A 80 6.46 5.54 -7.10
C THR A 80 7.02 4.86 -8.35
N GLU A 81 6.20 4.78 -9.39
CA GLU A 81 6.62 4.39 -10.72
C GLU A 81 6.01 5.34 -11.75
N ASN A 82 6.78 5.69 -12.78
CA ASN A 82 6.32 6.49 -13.90
C ASN A 82 5.70 7.86 -13.52
N ASN A 83 6.02 8.40 -12.34
CA ASN A 83 5.48 9.67 -11.83
C ASN A 83 3.94 9.77 -11.80
N CYS A 84 3.24 8.64 -11.77
CA CYS A 84 1.79 8.58 -11.70
C CYS A 84 1.24 7.39 -10.91
N HIS A 85 2.09 6.43 -10.55
CA HIS A 85 1.71 5.23 -9.80
C HIS A 85 2.37 5.25 -8.43
N LEU A 86 1.56 5.28 -7.39
CA LEU A 86 1.96 5.32 -5.99
C LEU A 86 1.71 3.95 -5.35
N PHE A 87 2.73 3.40 -4.75
CA PHE A 87 2.67 2.19 -3.93
C PHE A 87 2.86 2.56 -2.47
N VAL A 88 1.99 2.04 -1.62
CA VAL A 88 2.10 2.20 -0.17
C VAL A 88 2.16 0.82 0.48
N PHE A 89 3.33 0.46 0.98
CA PHE A 89 3.53 -0.77 1.73
C PHE A 89 3.15 -0.53 3.19
N VAL A 90 2.29 -1.40 3.71
CA VAL A 90 1.84 -1.38 5.11
C VAL A 90 2.35 -2.65 5.79
N LYS A 91 3.21 -2.48 6.78
CA LYS A 91 3.69 -3.59 7.59
C LYS A 91 2.61 -4.00 8.59
N GLY A 92 2.18 -5.25 8.52
CA GLY A 92 1.14 -5.80 9.40
C GLY A 92 1.57 -5.91 10.87
N LEU A 93 0.61 -6.20 11.72
CA LEU A 93 0.80 -6.34 13.18
C LEU A 93 1.10 -7.79 13.61
N GLY A 94 1.49 -8.67 12.71
CA GLY A 94 1.80 -10.08 12.99
C GLY A 94 0.70 -11.04 12.53
N ILE A 95 0.38 -12.08 13.30
CA ILE A 95 -0.42 -13.24 12.88
C ILE A 95 -1.81 -12.88 12.29
N LYS A 96 -2.41 -11.77 12.68
CA LYS A 96 -3.75 -11.35 12.26
C LYS A 96 -3.78 -10.37 11.09
N LEU A 97 -2.68 -9.68 10.84
CA LEU A 97 -2.56 -8.67 9.79
C LEU A 97 -1.23 -8.86 9.07
N SER A 98 -1.29 -9.39 7.87
CA SER A 98 -0.13 -9.55 6.98
C SER A 98 0.34 -8.20 6.43
N ASN A 99 1.57 -8.20 5.91
CA ASN A 99 2.07 -7.08 5.12
C ASN A 99 1.28 -7.00 3.81
N TRP A 100 1.03 -5.79 3.34
CA TRP A 100 0.31 -5.56 2.10
C TRP A 100 0.78 -4.29 1.40
N THR A 101 0.80 -4.31 0.06
CA THR A 101 1.06 -3.14 -0.77
C THR A 101 -0.25 -2.65 -1.40
N TYR A 102 -0.60 -1.40 -1.13
CA TYR A 102 -1.73 -0.71 -1.74
C TYR A 102 -1.25 0.14 -2.90
N GLU A 103 -2.07 0.27 -3.91
CA GLU A 103 -1.77 1.00 -5.12
C GLU A 103 -2.74 2.16 -5.31
N HIS A 104 -2.21 3.29 -5.74
CA HIS A 104 -2.97 4.44 -6.18
C HIS A 104 -2.36 4.99 -7.47
N TYR A 105 -3.19 5.61 -8.28
CA TYR A 105 -2.73 6.42 -9.39
C TYR A 105 -2.90 7.88 -9.04
N TYR A 106 -1.96 8.73 -9.42
CA TYR A 106 -1.99 10.13 -9.01
C TYR A 106 -1.61 11.10 -10.12
N LYS A 107 -2.07 12.31 -9.94
CA LYS A 107 -1.68 13.48 -10.74
C LYS A 107 -1.38 14.65 -9.81
N ILE A 108 -0.29 15.34 -10.09
CA ILE A 108 0.08 16.58 -9.41
C ILE A 108 -0.06 17.72 -10.39
N ASP A 109 -0.88 18.70 -10.03
CA ASP A 109 -1.07 19.93 -10.80
C ASP A 109 -0.85 21.12 -9.86
N GLY A 110 0.35 21.72 -9.93
CA GLY A 110 0.79 22.74 -8.99
C GLY A 110 0.77 22.24 -7.55
N ASN A 111 -0.07 22.84 -6.70
CA ASN A 111 -0.23 22.48 -5.29
C ASN A 111 -1.36 21.48 -5.05
N LYS A 112 -1.93 20.90 -6.10
CA LYS A 112 -3.04 19.95 -6.01
C LYS A 112 -2.55 18.53 -6.34
N LEU A 113 -2.82 17.59 -5.43
CA LEU A 113 -2.62 16.15 -5.61
C LEU A 113 -3.99 15.48 -5.71
N THR A 114 -4.20 14.72 -6.76
CA THR A 114 -5.39 13.87 -6.93
C THR A 114 -4.97 12.42 -6.92
N LEU A 115 -5.64 11.59 -6.11
CA LEU A 115 -5.42 10.14 -6.03
C LEU A 115 -6.65 9.38 -6.49
N TRP A 116 -6.45 8.38 -7.34
CA TRP A 116 -7.46 7.40 -7.78
C TRP A 116 -7.05 5.99 -7.35
N TYR A 117 -8.03 5.10 -7.22
CA TYR A 117 -7.79 3.70 -6.86
C TYR A 117 -7.42 2.81 -8.05
N SER A 118 -7.63 3.27 -9.28
CA SER A 118 -7.28 2.53 -10.48
C SER A 118 -6.84 3.43 -11.62
N LEU A 119 -6.09 2.85 -12.57
CA LEU A 119 -5.68 3.54 -13.79
C LEU A 119 -6.88 3.97 -14.64
N ASN A 120 -7.92 3.15 -14.69
CA ASN A 120 -9.14 3.47 -15.43
C ASN A 120 -9.86 4.69 -14.86
N GLU A 121 -9.92 4.80 -13.53
CA GLU A 121 -10.49 5.97 -12.85
C GLU A 121 -9.69 7.23 -13.15
N MET A 122 -8.36 7.16 -13.11
CA MET A 122 -7.49 8.27 -13.46
C MET A 122 -7.69 8.69 -14.93
N ASN A 123 -7.71 7.74 -15.87
CA ASN A 123 -7.86 8.01 -17.30
C ASN A 123 -9.23 8.59 -17.65
N SER A 124 -10.28 8.18 -16.95
CA SER A 124 -11.65 8.73 -17.10
C SER A 124 -11.87 10.00 -16.30
N ASN A 125 -10.87 10.46 -15.53
CA ASN A 125 -10.98 11.59 -14.61
C ASN A 125 -12.18 11.46 -13.67
N ASN A 126 -12.33 10.26 -13.07
CA ASN A 126 -13.45 9.92 -12.20
C ASN A 126 -13.53 10.91 -11.03
N PRO A 127 -14.71 11.52 -10.75
CA PRO A 127 -14.89 12.42 -9.62
C PRO A 127 -14.77 11.73 -8.26
N ASP A 128 -14.94 10.39 -8.19
CA ASP A 128 -14.68 9.60 -6.99
C ASP A 128 -13.16 9.43 -6.78
N CYS A 129 -12.52 10.49 -6.33
CA CYS A 129 -11.10 10.56 -6.09
C CYS A 129 -10.82 11.32 -4.81
N LEU A 130 -9.60 11.17 -4.30
CA LEU A 130 -9.13 11.93 -3.15
C LEU A 130 -8.34 13.14 -3.64
N ILE A 131 -8.71 14.32 -3.18
CA ILE A 131 -8.06 15.57 -3.57
C ILE A 131 -7.40 16.20 -2.35
N PHE A 132 -6.13 16.51 -2.52
CA PHE A 132 -5.31 17.13 -1.49
C PHE A 132 -4.69 18.41 -2.00
N GLN A 133 -4.46 19.34 -1.08
CA GLN A 133 -3.71 20.57 -1.32
C GLN A 133 -2.44 20.56 -0.50
N LYS A 134 -1.34 20.97 -1.12
CA LYS A 134 -0.03 21.07 -0.45
C LYS A 134 -0.07 22.20 0.58
N GLU A 135 0.39 21.90 1.78
CA GLU A 135 0.64 22.91 2.79
C GLU A 135 2.06 23.49 2.63
N ASN A 136 2.18 24.80 2.75
CA ASN A 136 3.46 25.51 2.73
C ASN A 136 4.20 25.38 4.05
#